data_f030579aa9752ba73ee063021ace2f4f
#
_entry.id   f030579aa9752ba73ee063021ace2f4f
#
_cell.length_a   1.000
_cell.length_b   1.000
_cell.length_c   1.000
_cell.angle_alpha   90.00
_cell.angle_beta   90.00
_cell.angle_gamma   90.00
#
_symmetry.space_group_name_H-M   'P 1'
#
loop_
_entity.id
_entity.type
_entity.pdbx_description
1 polymer ?
#
loop_
_entity_poly.entity_id
_entity_poly.type
_entity_poly.pdbx_seq_one_letter_code
_entity_poly.pdbx_strand_id
1 'polypeptide(L)'
;MQEVRREDQGLYRREFEHDNCGIGAVVNIKGKKTHDTVANALRIVEHLEHRAGKDAEGKTGDGVGILLQISHKFFKKACKKEGFDIGGEREYGIAQFFFPQHEIKRAQAKKMFEIIVEKEGLELLGWRTVPVIPEVLGHKARECMPYIMQAFIKKPDEVEKGLPFDRMLYIARREFEQSNDNTYVVSMSSRTIVYKGMFLVGQLRTFFADLQNPDYESAIAMVHSRFSTNTNPSWERAHPNRFMVHNGEINTIRGNADKMLAREENMESPYLKGQLHKVLPVIDRKGSDSAMLDNTLEFLVMSGMELPLAVMITIPEPWANNDTISQDKRDFYQYYATMMEPWDGPASILFSDGDVMGAVLDRNGLRPSRYYITSDGYMILSSEVGVMPIPEEKIVLKERLHPGKMLLVDTVAGKVVDDDELKEKYAAMQPYGEWLNSNLVQLKDIKIPNVRMEEYTPEQRARLQKAFGYTYEQYRTSIRNMALNGAESIGAMGVDTPLAVLSNQHRPLFDYFKQLFAQ
;
A
#
# COMPACT_ATOMS: atom_id res chain seq x y z
N MET A 1 -34.66 1.25 -8.97
CA MET A 1 -34.64 -0.23 -9.07
C MET A 1 -34.84 -0.79 -7.68
N GLN A 2 -35.85 -1.66 -7.49
CA GLN A 2 -35.97 -2.39 -6.23
C GLN A 2 -34.74 -3.29 -6.10
N GLU A 3 -34.01 -3.19 -4.99
CA GLU A 3 -32.99 -4.16 -4.62
C GLU A 3 -33.63 -5.54 -4.59
N VAL A 4 -33.23 -6.41 -5.49
CA VAL A 4 -33.57 -7.83 -5.41
C VAL A 4 -32.72 -8.38 -4.25
N ARG A 5 -33.29 -8.35 -3.04
CA ARG A 5 -32.66 -8.98 -1.88
C ARG A 5 -32.65 -10.49 -2.13
N ARG A 6 -31.47 -11.09 -2.21
CA ARG A 6 -31.33 -12.53 -2.20
C ARG A 6 -31.87 -13.05 -0.86
N GLU A 7 -32.81 -13.98 -0.92
CA GLU A 7 -33.34 -14.64 0.26
C GLU A 7 -32.46 -15.85 0.62
N ASP A 8 -32.44 -16.21 1.90
CA ASP A 8 -31.78 -17.42 2.37
C ASP A 8 -32.40 -18.64 1.69
N GLN A 9 -31.60 -19.45 1.00
CA GLN A 9 -32.06 -20.61 0.27
C GLN A 9 -31.10 -21.81 0.38
N GLY A 10 -31.57 -22.93 0.85
CA GLY A 10 -30.75 -24.13 1.05
C GLY A 10 -29.64 -23.87 2.10
N LEU A 11 -28.39 -24.04 1.71
CA LEU A 11 -27.22 -23.76 2.54
C LEU A 11 -26.76 -22.30 2.46
N TYR A 12 -27.31 -21.53 1.54
CA TYR A 12 -27.01 -20.11 1.43
C TYR A 12 -27.63 -19.33 2.59
N ARG A 13 -26.80 -18.54 3.26
CA ARG A 13 -27.19 -17.58 4.28
C ARG A 13 -26.58 -16.24 3.94
N ARG A 14 -27.40 -15.23 3.76
CA ARG A 14 -26.95 -13.86 3.43
C ARG A 14 -25.97 -13.29 4.45
N GLU A 15 -26.13 -13.64 5.71
CA GLU A 15 -25.25 -13.20 6.80
C GLU A 15 -23.80 -13.68 6.67
N PHE A 16 -23.56 -14.74 5.89
CA PHE A 16 -22.24 -15.31 5.61
C PHE A 16 -21.65 -14.83 4.29
N GLU A 17 -22.37 -14.03 3.51
CA GLU A 17 -21.87 -13.50 2.24
C GLU A 17 -20.92 -12.30 2.49
N HIS A 18 -19.71 -12.61 2.90
CA HIS A 18 -18.62 -11.66 3.08
C HIS A 18 -17.38 -12.17 2.38
N ASP A 19 -16.89 -11.43 1.40
CA ASP A 19 -15.65 -11.74 0.71
C ASP A 19 -14.90 -10.48 0.32
N ASN A 20 -13.59 -10.52 0.29
CA ASN A 20 -12.72 -9.45 -0.23
C ASN A 20 -12.89 -8.04 0.40
N CYS A 21 -11.80 -7.27 0.32
CA CYS A 21 -11.83 -5.86 0.69
C CYS A 21 -12.69 -5.03 -0.28
N GLY A 22 -13.30 -3.96 0.23
CA GLY A 22 -13.98 -2.93 -0.56
C GLY A 22 -13.08 -1.70 -0.69
N ILE A 23 -12.91 -1.17 -1.90
CA ILE A 23 -12.16 0.06 -2.14
C ILE A 23 -12.98 1.03 -2.96
N GLY A 24 -12.70 2.32 -2.78
CA GLY A 24 -13.31 3.35 -3.59
C GLY A 24 -12.58 4.69 -3.52
N ALA A 25 -12.86 5.54 -4.49
CA ALA A 25 -12.37 6.90 -4.54
C ALA A 25 -13.39 7.84 -5.15
N VAL A 26 -13.41 9.07 -4.67
CA VAL A 26 -14.13 10.20 -5.26
C VAL A 26 -13.13 11.33 -5.47
N VAL A 27 -13.01 11.79 -6.70
CA VAL A 27 -12.06 12.85 -7.06
C VAL A 27 -12.77 13.91 -7.88
N ASN A 28 -12.67 15.16 -7.46
CA ASN A 28 -13.00 16.28 -8.33
C ASN A 28 -11.81 16.57 -9.26
N ILE A 29 -11.95 16.30 -10.55
CA ILE A 29 -10.88 16.39 -11.55
C ILE A 29 -10.28 17.80 -11.61
N LYS A 30 -11.09 18.84 -11.37
CA LYS A 30 -10.65 20.25 -11.37
C LYS A 30 -10.06 20.71 -10.04
N GLY A 31 -9.86 19.81 -9.09
CA GLY A 31 -9.28 20.14 -7.79
C GLY A 31 -10.20 20.97 -6.85
N LYS A 32 -11.49 21.08 -7.18
CA LYS A 32 -12.44 21.82 -6.33
C LYS A 32 -12.71 21.00 -5.07
N LYS A 33 -12.30 21.55 -3.93
CA LYS A 33 -12.56 20.95 -2.61
C LYS A 33 -14.00 21.16 -2.18
N THR A 34 -14.66 20.07 -1.79
CA THR A 34 -16.03 20.11 -1.27
C THR A 34 -16.21 19.07 -0.16
N HIS A 35 -17.18 19.30 0.72
CA HIS A 35 -17.58 18.30 1.71
C HIS A 35 -18.31 17.11 1.04
N ASP A 36 -18.98 17.33 -0.10
CA ASP A 36 -19.64 16.27 -0.85
C ASP A 36 -18.66 15.18 -1.31
N THR A 37 -17.42 15.55 -1.64
CA THR A 37 -16.36 14.58 -1.95
C THR A 37 -16.14 13.63 -0.77
N VAL A 38 -16.03 14.15 0.44
CA VAL A 38 -15.87 13.37 1.68
C VAL A 38 -17.10 12.51 1.96
N ALA A 39 -18.28 13.12 1.92
CA ALA A 39 -19.54 12.44 2.20
C ALA A 39 -19.83 11.31 1.20
N ASN A 40 -19.52 11.51 -0.08
CA ASN A 40 -19.72 10.51 -1.12
C ASN A 40 -18.72 9.36 -1.01
N ALA A 41 -17.45 9.62 -0.67
CA ALA A 41 -16.49 8.57 -0.41
C ALA A 41 -16.89 7.69 0.78
N LEU A 42 -17.38 8.29 1.86
CA LEU A 42 -17.92 7.54 3.00
C LEU A 42 -19.15 6.72 2.61
N ARG A 43 -20.01 7.23 1.72
CA ARG A 43 -21.15 6.47 1.18
C ARG A 43 -20.73 5.25 0.40
N ILE A 44 -19.65 5.36 -0.41
CA ILE A 44 -19.10 4.22 -1.16
C ILE A 44 -18.75 3.08 -0.20
N VAL A 45 -18.00 3.37 0.85
CA VAL A 45 -17.57 2.32 1.79
C VAL A 45 -18.76 1.75 2.58
N GLU A 46 -19.75 2.56 2.91
CA GLU A 46 -21.00 2.13 3.56
C GLU A 46 -21.79 1.15 2.67
N HIS A 47 -21.85 1.41 1.37
CA HIS A 47 -22.52 0.52 0.40
C HIS A 47 -21.73 -0.75 0.06
N LEU A 48 -20.46 -0.84 0.49
CA LEU A 48 -19.63 -2.03 0.37
C LEU A 48 -19.62 -2.88 1.66
N GLU A 49 -20.64 -2.77 2.51
CA GLU A 49 -20.72 -3.51 3.78
C GLU A 49 -20.59 -5.03 3.60
N HIS A 50 -21.15 -5.59 2.54
CA HIS A 50 -21.07 -7.02 2.21
C HIS A 50 -19.63 -7.50 1.91
N ARG A 51 -18.68 -6.57 1.71
CA ARG A 51 -17.26 -6.87 1.49
C ARG A 51 -16.41 -6.68 2.75
N ALA A 52 -16.98 -6.18 3.83
CA ALA A 52 -16.25 -5.90 5.06
C ALA A 52 -16.22 -7.11 6.00
N GLY A 53 -15.07 -7.36 6.62
CA GLY A 53 -14.96 -8.35 7.69
C GLY A 53 -15.64 -7.89 8.97
N LYS A 54 -16.29 -8.83 9.66
CA LYS A 54 -16.92 -8.63 10.97
C LYS A 54 -16.45 -9.72 11.93
N ASP A 55 -16.32 -9.37 13.19
CA ASP A 55 -16.06 -10.35 14.24
C ASP A 55 -17.30 -11.20 14.56
N ALA A 56 -17.14 -12.21 15.40
CA ALA A 56 -18.22 -13.12 15.78
C ALA A 56 -19.39 -12.42 16.50
N GLU A 57 -19.16 -11.25 17.12
CA GLU A 57 -20.22 -10.45 17.75
C GLU A 57 -20.95 -9.54 16.74
N GLY A 58 -20.43 -9.41 15.51
CA GLY A 58 -20.96 -8.53 14.47
C GLY A 58 -20.84 -7.03 14.79
N LYS A 59 -20.00 -6.65 15.75
CA LYS A 59 -19.88 -5.28 16.26
C LYS A 59 -18.50 -4.64 16.06
N THR A 60 -17.48 -5.46 15.81
CA THR A 60 -16.12 -5.00 15.51
C THR A 60 -15.78 -5.40 14.09
N GLY A 61 -15.31 -4.45 13.29
CA GLY A 61 -14.85 -4.72 11.92
C GLY A 61 -13.34 -4.93 11.84
N ASP A 62 -12.89 -5.48 10.71
CA ASP A 62 -11.47 -5.71 10.44
C ASP A 62 -10.69 -4.42 10.17
N GLY A 63 -11.39 -3.35 9.84
CA GLY A 63 -10.81 -2.03 9.62
C GLY A 63 -11.47 -1.27 8.49
N VAL A 64 -11.71 0.02 8.73
CA VAL A 64 -12.22 0.97 7.73
C VAL A 64 -11.47 2.29 7.86
N GLY A 65 -11.28 2.98 6.75
CA GLY A 65 -10.68 4.30 6.80
C GLY A 65 -10.82 5.09 5.51
N ILE A 66 -10.38 6.34 5.60
CA ILE A 66 -10.40 7.32 4.52
C ILE A 66 -9.11 8.13 4.51
N LEU A 67 -8.53 8.33 3.32
CA LEU A 67 -7.47 9.29 3.05
C LEU A 67 -8.06 10.50 2.37
N LEU A 68 -7.72 11.67 2.87
CA LEU A 68 -8.24 12.96 2.41
C LEU A 68 -7.09 13.96 2.22
N GLN A 69 -7.34 15.00 1.44
CA GLN A 69 -6.50 16.20 1.54
C GLN A 69 -6.74 16.89 2.88
N ILE A 70 -5.71 17.54 3.41
CA ILE A 70 -5.85 18.40 4.59
C ILE A 70 -6.79 19.56 4.27
N SER A 71 -7.91 19.64 5.00
CA SER A 71 -8.89 20.73 4.87
C SER A 71 -8.42 21.95 5.66
N HIS A 72 -7.77 22.91 4.99
CA HIS A 72 -7.30 24.12 5.64
C HIS A 72 -8.44 24.90 6.31
N LYS A 73 -9.59 25.00 5.64
CA LYS A 73 -10.78 25.68 6.18
C LYS A 73 -11.26 25.08 7.51
N PHE A 74 -11.29 23.76 7.61
CA PHE A 74 -11.67 23.06 8.83
C PHE A 74 -10.61 23.22 9.92
N PHE A 75 -9.33 22.90 9.62
CA PHE A 75 -8.29 22.90 10.63
C PHE A 75 -7.96 24.29 11.15
N LYS A 76 -8.06 25.35 10.33
CA LYS A 76 -7.89 26.72 10.80
C LYS A 76 -8.89 27.10 11.89
N LYS A 77 -10.15 26.67 11.73
CA LYS A 77 -11.18 26.88 12.75
C LYS A 77 -10.97 25.99 13.99
N ALA A 78 -10.60 24.72 13.77
CA ALA A 78 -10.38 23.76 14.85
C ALA A 78 -9.21 24.15 15.74
N CYS A 79 -8.05 24.50 15.15
CA CYS A 79 -6.84 24.90 15.89
C CYS A 79 -7.01 26.23 16.63
N LYS A 80 -7.78 27.17 16.03
CA LYS A 80 -8.11 28.43 16.73
C LYS A 80 -8.93 28.18 18.01
N LYS A 81 -9.77 27.14 18.06
CA LYS A 81 -10.49 26.74 19.28
C LYS A 81 -9.55 26.14 20.32
N GLU A 82 -8.48 25.49 19.90
CA GLU A 82 -7.43 24.94 20.77
C GLU A 82 -6.39 26.01 21.19
N GLY A 83 -6.52 27.25 20.71
CA GLY A 83 -5.72 28.39 21.14
C GLY A 83 -4.44 28.64 20.33
N PHE A 84 -4.27 28.03 19.16
CA PHE A 84 -3.11 28.30 18.28
C PHE A 84 -3.53 28.52 16.81
N ASP A 85 -2.65 29.21 16.07
CA ASP A 85 -2.83 29.48 14.62
C ASP A 85 -1.89 28.57 13.81
N ILE A 86 -2.36 28.16 12.63
CA ILE A 86 -1.63 27.27 11.71
C ILE A 86 -1.12 27.99 10.45
N GLY A 87 -1.30 29.30 10.35
CA GLY A 87 -0.85 30.06 9.18
C GLY A 87 -1.72 29.83 7.93
N GLY A 88 -1.06 29.83 6.77
CA GLY A 88 -1.69 29.63 5.46
C GLY A 88 -1.79 28.17 5.04
N GLU A 89 -2.53 27.91 3.96
CA GLU A 89 -2.66 26.58 3.40
C GLU A 89 -1.31 26.04 2.93
N ARG A 90 -0.99 24.78 3.28
CA ARG A 90 0.30 24.09 3.02
C ARG A 90 1.53 24.78 3.66
N GLU A 91 1.31 25.63 4.66
CA GLU A 91 2.38 26.21 5.49
C GLU A 91 2.57 25.46 6.81
N TYR A 92 1.86 24.37 6.97
CA TYR A 92 1.96 23.45 8.10
C TYR A 92 1.76 22.00 7.64
N GLY A 93 2.29 21.08 8.43
CA GLY A 93 2.02 19.65 8.34
C GLY A 93 1.17 19.17 9.52
N ILE A 94 0.44 18.09 9.32
CA ILE A 94 -0.31 17.42 10.39
C ILE A 94 0.25 16.02 10.57
N ALA A 95 0.66 15.71 11.79
CA ALA A 95 0.96 14.34 12.21
C ALA A 95 -0.21 13.79 13.02
N GLN A 96 -0.82 12.70 12.58
CA GLN A 96 -1.89 12.01 13.29
C GLN A 96 -1.35 10.77 13.98
N PHE A 97 -1.64 10.63 15.26
CA PHE A 97 -1.09 9.60 16.12
C PHE A 97 -2.14 8.70 16.73
N PHE A 98 -1.78 7.44 16.85
CA PHE A 98 -2.37 6.48 17.78
C PHE A 98 -1.44 6.32 18.97
N PHE A 99 -1.73 7.04 20.04
CA PHE A 99 -1.01 6.97 21.31
C PHE A 99 -1.58 5.90 22.23
N PRO A 100 -0.77 5.39 23.19
CA PRO A 100 -1.28 4.54 24.25
C PRO A 100 -2.27 5.29 25.17
N GLN A 101 -3.26 4.58 25.70
CA GLN A 101 -4.21 5.15 26.67
C GLN A 101 -3.55 5.56 27.97
N HIS A 102 -2.44 4.90 28.34
CA HIS A 102 -1.70 5.19 29.55
C HIS A 102 -1.06 6.59 29.51
N GLU A 103 -1.46 7.48 30.41
CA GLU A 103 -1.11 8.91 30.39
C GLU A 103 0.39 9.19 30.42
N ILE A 104 1.15 8.49 31.28
CA ILE A 104 2.60 8.70 31.40
C ILE A 104 3.31 8.30 30.10
N LYS A 105 2.97 7.14 29.53
CA LYS A 105 3.56 6.69 28.26
C LYS A 105 3.21 7.65 27.12
N ARG A 106 1.97 8.15 27.09
CA ARG A 106 1.53 9.16 26.12
C ARG A 106 2.30 10.48 26.28
N ALA A 107 2.46 10.96 27.51
CA ALA A 107 3.21 12.18 27.79
C ALA A 107 4.70 12.06 27.39
N GLN A 108 5.32 10.91 27.67
CA GLN A 108 6.69 10.61 27.24
C GLN A 108 6.83 10.59 25.71
N ALA A 109 5.91 9.93 25.02
CA ALA A 109 5.92 9.88 23.54
C ALA A 109 5.72 11.26 22.92
N LYS A 110 4.79 12.07 23.46
CA LYS A 110 4.61 13.46 23.03
C LYS A 110 5.88 14.27 23.20
N LYS A 111 6.52 14.19 24.39
CA LYS A 111 7.75 14.94 24.65
C LYS A 111 8.91 14.51 23.76
N MET A 112 9.03 13.21 23.50
CA MET A 112 10.01 12.69 22.53
C MET A 112 9.77 13.24 21.13
N PHE A 113 8.52 13.26 20.66
CA PHE A 113 8.18 13.84 19.37
C PHE A 113 8.52 15.34 19.29
N GLU A 114 8.20 16.11 20.33
CA GLU A 114 8.54 17.53 20.42
C GLU A 114 10.06 17.77 20.29
N ILE A 115 10.87 16.97 21.00
CA ILE A 115 12.33 17.04 20.93
C ILE A 115 12.84 16.71 19.52
N ILE A 116 12.28 15.71 18.87
CA ILE A 116 12.69 15.33 17.50
C ILE A 116 12.31 16.42 16.50
N VAL A 117 11.10 16.97 16.60
CA VAL A 117 10.64 18.08 15.74
C VAL A 117 11.59 19.26 15.85
N GLU A 118 11.96 19.68 17.07
CA GLU A 118 12.93 20.77 17.32
C GLU A 118 14.33 20.42 16.78
N LYS A 119 14.81 19.19 17.03
CA LYS A 119 16.11 18.70 16.54
C LYS A 119 16.21 18.73 15.02
N GLU A 120 15.12 18.42 14.33
CA GLU A 120 15.05 18.42 12.85
C GLU A 120 14.80 19.82 12.27
N GLY A 121 14.89 20.88 13.08
CA GLY A 121 14.72 22.27 12.64
C GLY A 121 13.27 22.63 12.32
N LEU A 122 12.32 21.91 12.87
CA LEU A 122 10.90 22.16 12.72
C LEU A 122 10.32 22.80 13.99
N GLU A 123 9.19 23.49 13.87
CA GLU A 123 8.48 24.12 14.98
C GLU A 123 7.11 23.47 15.20
N LEU A 124 6.84 23.02 16.42
CA LEU A 124 5.52 22.53 16.80
C LEU A 124 4.60 23.70 17.14
N LEU A 125 3.51 23.87 16.38
CA LEU A 125 2.51 24.91 16.62
C LEU A 125 1.55 24.55 17.76
N GLY A 126 1.20 23.27 17.88
CA GLY A 126 0.32 22.81 18.93
C GLY A 126 -0.19 21.38 18.74
N TRP A 127 -0.92 20.93 19.76
CA TRP A 127 -1.56 19.62 19.80
C TRP A 127 -3.08 19.76 19.81
N ARG A 128 -3.75 18.85 19.13
CA ARG A 128 -5.21 18.71 19.15
C ARG A 128 -5.60 17.28 19.47
N THR A 129 -6.48 17.09 20.44
CA THR A 129 -7.14 15.79 20.64
C THR A 129 -8.25 15.65 19.59
N VAL A 130 -8.25 14.54 18.85
CA VAL A 130 -9.27 14.28 17.83
C VAL A 130 -10.60 13.93 18.53
N PRO A 131 -11.68 14.67 18.26
CA PRO A 131 -12.99 14.34 18.82
C PRO A 131 -13.53 13.03 18.26
N VAL A 132 -13.75 12.06 19.13
CA VAL A 132 -14.22 10.72 18.78
C VAL A 132 -15.44 10.33 19.63
N ILE A 133 -16.25 9.41 19.12
CA ILE A 133 -17.42 8.85 19.78
C ILE A 133 -17.21 7.35 20.02
N PRO A 134 -16.56 6.94 21.15
CA PRO A 134 -16.21 5.54 21.42
C PRO A 134 -17.41 4.61 21.60
N GLU A 135 -18.58 5.16 21.87
CA GLU A 135 -19.82 4.43 22.13
C GLU A 135 -20.28 3.60 20.92
N VAL A 136 -19.89 4.00 19.72
CA VAL A 136 -20.23 3.28 18.47
C VAL A 136 -19.42 2.00 18.26
N LEU A 137 -18.32 1.82 19.01
CA LEU A 137 -17.40 0.69 18.85
C LEU A 137 -17.92 -0.59 19.50
N GLY A 138 -17.63 -1.72 18.88
CA GLY A 138 -17.72 -3.02 19.52
C GLY A 138 -16.68 -3.19 20.64
N HIS A 139 -16.88 -4.19 21.51
CA HIS A 139 -16.07 -4.40 22.72
C HIS A 139 -14.56 -4.52 22.39
N LYS A 140 -14.21 -5.38 21.43
CA LYS A 140 -12.80 -5.62 21.03
C LYS A 140 -12.12 -4.36 20.51
N ALA A 141 -12.79 -3.61 19.62
CA ALA A 141 -12.23 -2.37 19.08
C ALA A 141 -12.03 -1.31 20.16
N ARG A 142 -12.96 -1.24 21.14
CA ARG A 142 -12.88 -0.30 22.24
C ARG A 142 -11.77 -0.66 23.24
N GLU A 143 -11.58 -1.93 23.53
CA GLU A 143 -10.57 -2.43 24.46
C GLU A 143 -9.13 -2.09 24.02
N CYS A 144 -8.87 -2.13 22.72
CA CYS A 144 -7.57 -1.77 22.13
C CYS A 144 -7.55 -0.39 21.45
N MET A 145 -8.56 0.45 21.71
CA MET A 145 -8.65 1.79 21.11
C MET A 145 -7.47 2.66 21.54
N PRO A 146 -6.75 3.27 20.59
CA PRO A 146 -5.69 4.22 20.90
C PRO A 146 -6.26 5.58 21.35
N TYR A 147 -5.42 6.38 22.01
CA TYR A 147 -5.70 7.78 22.22
C TYR A 147 -5.27 8.59 20.99
N ILE A 148 -6.22 9.24 20.31
CA ILE A 148 -5.98 9.83 18.99
C ILE A 148 -5.71 11.32 19.11
N MET A 149 -4.53 11.75 18.66
CA MET A 149 -4.12 13.16 18.65
C MET A 149 -3.51 13.58 17.32
N GLN A 150 -3.51 14.88 17.10
CA GLN A 150 -2.86 15.54 15.98
C GLN A 150 -1.85 16.55 16.49
N ALA A 151 -0.62 16.52 15.91
CA ALA A 151 0.37 17.57 16.06
C ALA A 151 0.42 18.43 14.81
N PHE A 152 0.52 19.73 14.98
CA PHE A 152 0.63 20.70 13.89
C PHE A 152 2.03 21.27 13.87
N ILE A 153 2.72 21.12 12.75
CA ILE A 153 4.13 21.47 12.57
C ILE A 153 4.23 22.59 11.54
N LYS A 154 4.86 23.69 11.88
CA LYS A 154 5.08 24.81 10.97
C LYS A 154 6.11 24.47 9.90
N LYS A 155 5.83 24.90 8.67
CA LYS A 155 6.80 24.86 7.59
C LYS A 155 7.86 25.95 7.85
N PRO A 156 9.17 25.63 7.82
CA PRO A 156 10.22 26.67 7.87
C PRO A 156 10.08 27.65 6.69
N ASP A 157 10.36 28.91 6.93
CA ASP A 157 10.11 29.97 5.94
C ASP A 157 10.98 29.79 4.68
N GLU A 158 12.20 29.27 4.83
CA GLU A 158 13.16 28.98 3.77
C GLU A 158 12.86 27.72 2.95
N VAL A 159 11.93 26.88 3.40
CA VAL A 159 11.58 25.62 2.76
C VAL A 159 10.37 25.80 1.84
N GLU A 160 10.44 25.26 0.63
CA GLU A 160 9.31 25.28 -0.31
C GLU A 160 8.14 24.40 0.16
N LYS A 161 6.92 24.81 -0.20
CA LYS A 161 5.70 24.01 0.04
C LYS A 161 5.74 22.69 -0.75
N GLY A 162 5.03 21.69 -0.25
CA GLY A 162 4.93 20.39 -0.88
C GLY A 162 6.07 19.44 -0.53
N LEU A 163 6.66 18.76 -1.52
CA LEU A 163 7.60 17.67 -1.29
C LEU A 163 8.85 18.04 -0.45
N PRO A 164 9.47 19.23 -0.59
CA PRO A 164 10.59 19.60 0.26
C PRO A 164 10.23 19.64 1.75
N PHE A 165 9.07 20.19 2.09
CA PHE A 165 8.58 20.19 3.47
C PHE A 165 8.12 18.80 3.93
N ASP A 166 7.40 18.04 3.10
CA ASP A 166 7.00 16.68 3.42
C ASP A 166 8.19 15.76 3.69
N ARG A 167 9.34 16.01 3.05
CA ARG A 167 10.60 15.29 3.31
C ARG A 167 11.13 15.54 4.71
N MET A 168 11.07 16.77 5.22
CA MET A 168 11.45 17.07 6.61
C MET A 168 10.51 16.38 7.60
N LEU A 169 9.20 16.40 7.31
CA LEU A 169 8.20 15.68 8.10
C LEU A 169 8.46 14.17 8.10
N TYR A 170 8.80 13.60 6.95
CA TYR A 170 9.17 12.19 6.80
C TYR A 170 10.38 11.81 7.67
N ILE A 171 11.45 12.61 7.64
CA ILE A 171 12.65 12.36 8.45
C ILE A 171 12.31 12.38 9.94
N ALA A 172 11.61 13.41 10.41
CA ALA A 172 11.21 13.54 11.80
C ALA A 172 10.30 12.37 12.25
N ARG A 173 9.38 11.96 11.40
CA ARG A 173 8.53 10.80 11.67
C ARG A 173 9.33 9.50 11.79
N ARG A 174 10.23 9.24 10.83
CA ARG A 174 11.03 8.00 10.86
C ARG A 174 11.94 7.93 12.08
N GLU A 175 12.55 9.04 12.47
CA GLU A 175 13.34 9.10 13.69
C GLU A 175 12.48 8.84 14.94
N PHE A 176 11.26 9.39 14.98
CA PHE A 176 10.32 9.13 16.06
C PHE A 176 9.89 7.66 16.12
N GLU A 177 9.53 7.05 14.99
CA GLU A 177 9.12 5.65 14.90
C GLU A 177 10.22 4.69 15.35
N GLN A 178 11.50 5.01 15.09
CA GLN A 178 12.64 4.23 15.56
C GLN A 178 12.90 4.40 17.06
N SER A 179 12.47 5.50 17.64
CA SER A 179 12.72 5.85 19.04
C SER A 179 11.56 5.44 19.97
N ASN A 180 10.41 5.04 19.42
CA ASN A 180 9.20 4.77 20.20
C ASN A 180 8.36 3.62 19.63
N ASP A 181 8.31 2.51 20.38
CA ASP A 181 7.55 1.31 20.00
C ASP A 181 6.07 1.33 20.43
N ASN A 182 5.63 2.30 21.22
CA ASN A 182 4.28 2.31 21.81
C ASN A 182 3.30 3.26 21.11
N THR A 183 3.75 3.92 20.04
CA THR A 183 2.95 4.92 19.33
C THR A 183 3.04 4.66 17.83
N TYR A 184 1.90 4.67 17.16
CA TYR A 184 1.83 4.54 15.70
C TYR A 184 1.51 5.89 15.08
N VAL A 185 2.30 6.30 14.08
CA VAL A 185 2.04 7.51 13.29
C VAL A 185 1.19 7.14 12.09
N VAL A 186 -0.08 7.48 12.14
CA VAL A 186 -1.07 7.14 11.11
C VAL A 186 -0.73 7.82 9.78
N SER A 187 -0.47 9.12 9.83
CA SER A 187 -0.02 9.95 8.70
C SER A 187 0.75 11.16 9.22
N MET A 188 1.69 11.66 8.44
CA MET A 188 2.40 12.91 8.70
C MET A 188 2.75 13.57 7.37
N SER A 189 2.02 14.61 6.99
CA SER A 189 2.13 15.26 5.68
C SER A 189 1.62 16.69 5.75
N SER A 190 2.03 17.51 4.78
CA SER A 190 1.48 18.85 4.53
C SER A 190 0.30 18.84 3.55
N ARG A 191 -0.02 17.68 2.97
CA ARG A 191 -1.01 17.55 1.88
C ARG A 191 -2.16 16.60 2.20
N THR A 192 -1.89 15.48 2.86
CA THR A 192 -2.86 14.40 3.11
C THR A 192 -2.99 14.07 4.59
N ILE A 193 -4.13 13.50 4.97
CA ILE A 193 -4.40 12.98 6.31
C ILE A 193 -5.24 11.71 6.20
N VAL A 194 -5.01 10.75 7.12
CA VAL A 194 -5.71 9.46 7.15
C VAL A 194 -6.52 9.32 8.43
N TYR A 195 -7.80 9.04 8.30
CA TYR A 195 -8.68 8.62 9.40
C TYR A 195 -9.00 7.14 9.22
N LYS A 196 -8.66 6.31 10.20
CA LYS A 196 -8.86 4.86 10.14
C LYS A 196 -9.00 4.22 11.52
N GLY A 197 -9.48 2.99 11.55
CA GLY A 197 -9.56 2.21 12.79
C GLY A 197 -10.29 0.88 12.60
N MET A 198 -10.45 0.13 13.68
CA MET A 198 -11.17 -1.15 13.71
C MET A 198 -12.68 -0.94 13.70
N PHE A 199 -13.21 -0.51 12.58
CA PHE A 199 -14.61 -0.14 12.41
C PHE A 199 -15.38 -1.14 11.55
N LEU A 200 -16.69 -1.24 11.80
CA LEU A 200 -17.66 -1.56 10.76
C LEU A 200 -17.81 -0.34 9.83
N VAL A 201 -18.22 -0.58 8.58
CA VAL A 201 -18.24 0.48 7.55
C VAL A 201 -19.03 1.74 7.94
N GLY A 202 -20.18 1.59 8.60
CA GLY A 202 -20.99 2.73 9.07
C GLY A 202 -20.44 3.44 10.30
N GLN A 203 -19.46 2.86 11.01
CA GLN A 203 -18.92 3.46 12.24
C GLN A 203 -17.89 4.55 11.96
N LEU A 204 -17.14 4.51 10.85
CA LEU A 204 -16.09 5.48 10.54
C LEU A 204 -16.60 6.93 10.60
N ARG A 205 -17.70 7.22 9.89
CA ARG A 205 -18.33 8.54 9.85
C ARG A 205 -18.78 9.00 11.23
N THR A 206 -19.38 8.10 12.01
CA THR A 206 -19.93 8.44 13.31
C THR A 206 -18.85 8.58 14.37
N PHE A 207 -17.83 7.75 14.31
CA PHE A 207 -16.73 7.77 15.28
C PHE A 207 -15.90 9.05 15.22
N PHE A 208 -15.52 9.51 14.01
CA PHE A 208 -14.77 10.75 13.83
C PHE A 208 -15.72 11.93 13.56
N ALA A 209 -15.96 12.75 14.58
CA ALA A 209 -16.81 13.94 14.46
C ALA A 209 -16.30 14.92 13.38
N ASP A 210 -15.01 14.95 13.11
CA ASP A 210 -14.39 15.77 12.07
C ASP A 210 -14.97 15.50 10.69
N LEU A 211 -15.24 14.22 10.36
CA LEU A 211 -15.75 13.80 9.05
C LEU A 211 -17.18 14.22 8.77
N GLN A 212 -17.93 14.60 9.80
CA GLN A 212 -19.31 15.11 9.68
C GLN A 212 -19.36 16.62 9.54
N ASN A 213 -18.25 17.32 9.74
CA ASN A 213 -18.23 18.77 9.71
C ASN A 213 -18.28 19.29 8.27
N PRO A 214 -19.27 20.14 7.90
CA PRO A 214 -19.41 20.66 6.53
C PRO A 214 -18.23 21.54 6.07
N ASP A 215 -17.41 22.06 6.99
CA ASP A 215 -16.18 22.76 6.64
C ASP A 215 -15.03 21.83 6.27
N TYR A 216 -15.17 20.51 6.54
CA TYR A 216 -14.18 19.53 6.11
C TYR A 216 -14.37 19.24 4.62
N GLU A 217 -13.54 19.84 3.79
CA GLU A 217 -13.62 19.76 2.33
C GLU A 217 -12.35 19.13 1.74
N SER A 218 -12.50 18.35 0.68
CA SER A 218 -11.42 17.71 -0.08
C SER A 218 -11.80 17.61 -1.54
N ALA A 219 -10.82 17.59 -2.43
CA ALA A 219 -11.01 17.25 -3.85
C ALA A 219 -10.68 15.78 -4.13
N ILE A 220 -9.92 15.13 -3.24
CA ILE A 220 -9.54 13.72 -3.33
C ILE A 220 -9.97 13.02 -2.04
N ALA A 221 -10.69 11.90 -2.17
CA ALA A 221 -11.02 11.02 -1.06
C ALA A 221 -10.88 9.57 -1.51
N MET A 222 -10.05 8.78 -0.81
CA MET A 222 -9.90 7.33 -1.03
C MET A 222 -10.34 6.58 0.21
N VAL A 223 -11.15 5.54 0.03
CA VAL A 223 -11.74 4.75 1.13
C VAL A 223 -11.43 3.26 0.98
N HIS A 224 -11.42 2.59 2.12
CA HIS A 224 -11.20 1.16 2.19
C HIS A 224 -12.04 0.53 3.31
N SER A 225 -12.65 -0.62 3.03
CA SER A 225 -13.16 -1.54 4.03
C SER A 225 -12.39 -2.86 3.94
N ARG A 226 -11.84 -3.29 5.06
CA ARG A 226 -10.96 -4.46 5.13
C ARG A 226 -11.74 -5.73 5.38
N PHE A 227 -11.34 -6.79 4.67
CA PHE A 227 -11.63 -8.17 5.01
C PHE A 227 -10.30 -8.89 5.23
N SER A 228 -10.00 -9.24 6.48
CA SER A 228 -8.70 -9.80 6.86
C SER A 228 -8.74 -11.33 6.80
N THR A 229 -7.97 -11.92 5.90
CA THR A 229 -7.86 -13.39 5.76
C THR A 229 -6.62 -13.95 6.44
N ASN A 230 -5.49 -13.26 6.36
CA ASN A 230 -4.17 -13.79 6.72
C ASN A 230 -3.47 -13.06 7.87
N THR A 231 -4.01 -11.93 8.33
CA THR A 231 -3.42 -11.12 9.40
C THR A 231 -4.48 -10.70 10.41
N ASN A 232 -4.14 -10.69 11.70
CA ASN A 232 -5.06 -10.23 12.73
C ASN A 232 -5.40 -8.75 12.53
N PRO A 233 -6.67 -8.35 12.61
CA PRO A 233 -7.08 -6.96 12.59
C PRO A 233 -6.46 -6.17 13.72
N SER A 234 -6.07 -4.93 13.45
CA SER A 234 -5.65 -3.95 14.45
C SER A 234 -5.93 -2.53 13.95
N TRP A 235 -5.88 -1.55 14.85
CA TRP A 235 -6.07 -0.15 14.52
C TRP A 235 -5.04 0.33 13.48
N GLU A 236 -3.78 -0.08 13.61
CA GLU A 236 -2.69 0.30 12.74
C GLU A 236 -2.81 -0.33 11.35
N ARG A 237 -3.28 -1.59 11.29
CA ARG A 237 -3.40 -2.35 10.04
C ARG A 237 -4.63 -2.01 9.21
N ALA A 238 -5.55 -1.20 9.75
CA ALA A 238 -6.63 -0.65 8.94
C ALA A 238 -6.06 0.22 7.81
N HIS A 239 -6.70 0.18 6.64
CA HIS A 239 -6.38 1.05 5.51
C HIS A 239 -7.23 2.32 5.53
N PRO A 240 -6.81 3.39 4.83
CA PRO A 240 -5.61 3.56 3.99
C PRO A 240 -4.30 3.54 4.76
N ASN A 241 -3.20 3.24 4.04
CA ASN A 241 -1.86 3.61 4.43
C ASN A 241 -1.61 5.10 4.13
N ARG A 242 -0.35 5.57 4.12
CA ARG A 242 -0.05 7.01 3.95
C ARG A 242 -0.23 7.50 2.52
N PHE A 243 0.06 6.65 1.54
CA PHE A 243 -0.04 6.94 0.11
C PHE A 243 -1.06 6.08 -0.62
N MET A 244 -1.40 4.90 -0.08
CA MET A 244 -2.13 3.92 -0.85
C MET A 244 -3.25 3.21 -0.10
N VAL A 245 -4.16 2.69 -0.92
CA VAL A 245 -5.22 1.73 -0.58
C VAL A 245 -5.00 0.47 -1.40
N HIS A 246 -5.12 -0.70 -0.79
CA HIS A 246 -4.85 -1.98 -1.45
C HIS A 246 -6.00 -2.97 -1.23
N ASN A 247 -6.49 -3.55 -2.32
CA ASN A 247 -7.36 -4.71 -2.28
C ASN A 247 -6.64 -5.87 -2.97
N GLY A 248 -6.10 -6.80 -2.19
CA GLY A 248 -5.39 -7.95 -2.70
C GLY A 248 -4.34 -8.49 -1.75
N GLU A 249 -3.36 -9.18 -2.32
CA GLU A 249 -2.20 -9.76 -1.62
C GLU A 249 -0.95 -9.60 -2.46
N ILE A 250 0.14 -9.19 -1.83
CA ILE A 250 1.45 -9.14 -2.48
C ILE A 250 2.18 -10.45 -2.17
N ASN A 251 2.09 -11.40 -3.09
CA ASN A 251 2.61 -12.76 -2.90
C ASN A 251 4.15 -12.82 -2.80
N THR A 252 4.84 -11.83 -3.32
CA THR A 252 6.30 -11.76 -3.32
C THR A 252 6.86 -10.98 -2.13
N ILE A 253 6.03 -10.61 -1.16
CA ILE A 253 6.35 -9.66 -0.08
C ILE A 253 7.64 -9.98 0.67
N ARG A 254 7.91 -11.23 1.00
CA ARG A 254 9.14 -11.62 1.72
C ARG A 254 10.38 -11.29 0.92
N GLY A 255 10.40 -11.69 -0.36
CA GLY A 255 11.49 -11.39 -1.27
C GLY A 255 11.67 -9.89 -1.48
N ASN A 256 10.59 -9.15 -1.65
CA ASN A 256 10.63 -7.70 -1.78
C ASN A 256 11.23 -7.02 -0.53
N ALA A 257 10.76 -7.40 0.67
CA ALA A 257 11.26 -6.86 1.93
C ALA A 257 12.74 -7.19 2.16
N ASP A 258 13.15 -8.44 1.91
CA ASP A 258 14.54 -8.86 2.07
C ASP A 258 15.48 -8.15 1.09
N LYS A 259 15.06 -7.95 -0.16
CA LYS A 259 15.85 -7.23 -1.16
C LYS A 259 15.91 -5.74 -0.88
N MET A 260 14.82 -5.13 -0.37
CA MET A 260 14.88 -3.74 0.09
C MET A 260 15.92 -3.57 1.19
N LEU A 261 15.91 -4.44 2.21
CA LEU A 261 16.90 -4.42 3.27
C LEU A 261 18.33 -4.65 2.75
N ALA A 262 18.51 -5.61 1.83
CA ALA A 262 19.82 -5.94 1.28
C ALA A 262 20.46 -4.77 0.50
N ARG A 263 19.66 -3.91 -0.12
CA ARG A 263 20.19 -2.77 -0.89
C ARG A 263 20.39 -1.49 -0.05
N GLU A 264 19.95 -1.47 1.22
CA GLU A 264 20.06 -0.29 2.08
C GLU A 264 21.49 0.20 2.28
N GLU A 265 22.47 -0.70 2.33
CA GLU A 265 23.90 -0.34 2.46
C GLU A 265 24.44 0.47 1.26
N ASN A 266 23.84 0.30 0.08
CA ASN A 266 24.24 0.98 -1.15
C ASN A 266 23.26 2.05 -1.62
N MET A 267 22.25 2.35 -0.80
CA MET A 267 21.29 3.39 -1.15
C MET A 267 21.89 4.79 -1.03
N GLU A 268 21.67 5.58 -2.06
CA GLU A 268 22.03 6.99 -2.09
C GLU A 268 20.82 7.80 -2.53
N SER A 269 20.66 8.98 -1.95
CA SER A 269 19.63 9.94 -2.36
C SER A 269 20.17 11.36 -2.27
N PRO A 270 20.14 12.14 -3.35
CA PRO A 270 20.57 13.54 -3.31
C PRO A 270 19.70 14.39 -2.39
N TYR A 271 18.44 14.00 -2.19
CA TYR A 271 17.48 14.72 -1.37
C TYR A 271 17.51 14.33 0.11
N LEU A 272 18.05 13.15 0.45
CA LEU A 272 18.21 12.65 1.83
C LEU A 272 19.68 12.59 2.25
N LYS A 273 20.56 13.32 1.53
CA LYS A 273 22.01 13.32 1.78
C LYS A 273 22.32 13.72 3.22
N GLY A 274 23.09 12.87 3.93
CA GLY A 274 23.43 13.06 5.34
C GLY A 274 22.31 12.69 6.33
N GLN A 275 21.09 12.46 5.86
CA GLN A 275 19.92 12.11 6.68
C GLN A 275 19.43 10.66 6.44
N LEU A 276 20.00 9.97 5.45
CA LEU A 276 19.51 8.64 5.03
C LEU A 276 19.46 7.65 6.19
N HIS A 277 20.46 7.65 7.08
CA HIS A 277 20.52 6.77 8.25
C HIS A 277 19.33 6.95 9.23
N LYS A 278 18.65 8.10 9.22
CA LYS A 278 17.47 8.37 10.06
C LYS A 278 16.20 7.72 9.54
N VAL A 279 16.16 7.38 8.26
CA VAL A 279 14.97 6.82 7.62
C VAL A 279 15.07 5.31 7.36
N LEU A 280 16.26 4.73 7.53
CA LEU A 280 16.49 3.29 7.45
C LEU A 280 16.19 2.57 8.78
N PRO A 281 15.70 1.32 8.76
CA PRO A 281 15.30 0.58 7.57
C PRO A 281 14.06 1.19 6.91
N VAL A 282 13.99 1.09 5.57
CA VAL A 282 12.84 1.62 4.80
C VAL A 282 11.56 0.93 5.21
N ILE A 283 11.60 -0.40 5.30
CA ILE A 283 10.43 -1.25 5.54
C ILE A 283 10.25 -1.54 7.02
N ASP A 284 9.05 -1.29 7.53
CA ASP A 284 8.60 -1.84 8.81
C ASP A 284 8.06 -3.27 8.62
N ARG A 285 8.84 -4.27 9.06
CA ARG A 285 8.46 -5.70 8.97
C ARG A 285 7.31 -6.11 9.88
N LYS A 286 6.88 -5.25 10.82
CA LYS A 286 5.69 -5.48 11.66
C LYS A 286 4.39 -5.13 10.92
N GLY A 287 4.51 -4.38 9.80
CA GLY A 287 3.40 -3.98 8.97
C GLY A 287 2.78 -5.12 8.15
N SER A 288 1.68 -4.83 7.47
CA SER A 288 1.12 -5.71 6.43
C SER A 288 1.94 -5.63 5.15
N ASP A 289 1.68 -6.53 4.20
CA ASP A 289 2.26 -6.50 2.85
C ASP A 289 2.10 -5.13 2.17
N SER A 290 0.89 -4.60 2.20
CA SER A 290 0.57 -3.28 1.67
C SER A 290 1.23 -2.13 2.44
N ALA A 291 1.41 -2.24 3.75
CA ALA A 291 2.15 -1.24 4.53
C ALA A 291 3.65 -1.23 4.15
N MET A 292 4.23 -2.39 3.87
CA MET A 292 5.62 -2.49 3.38
C MET A 292 5.78 -1.87 1.99
N LEU A 293 4.80 -2.07 1.08
CA LEU A 293 4.79 -1.39 -0.21
C LEU A 293 4.64 0.13 -0.04
N ASP A 294 3.73 0.56 0.83
CA ASP A 294 3.53 1.98 1.14
C ASP A 294 4.80 2.65 1.68
N ASN A 295 5.57 1.95 2.54
CA ASN A 295 6.88 2.44 3.00
C ASN A 295 7.87 2.60 1.84
N THR A 296 7.87 1.65 0.90
CA THR A 296 8.74 1.71 -0.28
C THR A 296 8.34 2.87 -1.20
N LEU A 297 7.05 3.04 -1.50
CA LEU A 297 6.54 4.16 -2.31
C LEU A 297 6.88 5.50 -1.66
N GLU A 298 6.65 5.63 -0.36
CA GLU A 298 6.98 6.83 0.40
C GLU A 298 8.49 7.16 0.31
N PHE A 299 9.36 6.17 0.53
CA PHE A 299 10.80 6.34 0.42
C PHE A 299 11.24 6.81 -0.97
N LEU A 300 10.70 6.19 -2.04
CA LEU A 300 11.02 6.56 -3.43
C LEU A 300 10.57 8.00 -3.72
N VAL A 301 9.37 8.38 -3.27
CA VAL A 301 8.86 9.75 -3.43
C VAL A 301 9.71 10.75 -2.66
N MET A 302 10.05 10.47 -1.40
CA MET A 302 10.90 11.34 -0.60
C MET A 302 12.34 11.41 -1.14
N SER A 303 12.78 10.41 -1.88
CA SER A 303 14.04 10.41 -2.65
C SER A 303 13.96 11.14 -3.99
N GLY A 304 12.83 11.78 -4.31
CA GLY A 304 12.66 12.65 -5.49
C GLY A 304 11.95 12.02 -6.69
N MET A 305 11.43 10.81 -6.55
CA MET A 305 10.67 10.15 -7.62
C MET A 305 9.21 10.64 -7.62
N GLU A 306 8.63 10.86 -8.80
CA GLU A 306 7.19 11.12 -8.90
C GLU A 306 6.41 9.86 -8.47
N LEU A 307 5.31 10.03 -7.72
CA LEU A 307 4.54 8.90 -7.21
C LEU A 307 4.03 7.94 -8.30
N PRO A 308 3.51 8.39 -9.46
CA PRO A 308 3.12 7.48 -10.53
C PRO A 308 4.31 6.66 -11.07
N LEU A 309 5.51 7.25 -11.16
CA LEU A 309 6.72 6.54 -11.55
C LEU A 309 7.11 5.47 -10.52
N ALA A 310 7.06 5.79 -9.22
CA ALA A 310 7.33 4.84 -8.15
C ALA A 310 6.37 3.63 -8.20
N VAL A 311 5.10 3.88 -8.50
CA VAL A 311 4.10 2.82 -8.70
C VAL A 311 4.40 2.00 -9.97
N MET A 312 4.77 2.63 -11.09
CA MET A 312 5.10 1.91 -12.33
C MET A 312 6.28 0.93 -12.17
N ILE A 313 7.30 1.30 -11.41
CA ILE A 313 8.48 0.44 -11.22
C ILE A 313 8.27 -0.66 -10.19
N THR A 314 7.39 -0.45 -9.22
CA THR A 314 7.05 -1.46 -8.20
C THR A 314 5.99 -2.43 -8.70
N ILE A 315 5.05 -1.96 -9.52
CA ILE A 315 3.95 -2.75 -10.10
C ILE A 315 3.97 -2.59 -11.63
N PRO A 316 4.96 -3.16 -12.30
CA PRO A 316 5.11 -2.99 -13.74
C PRO A 316 4.02 -3.73 -14.53
N GLU A 317 3.65 -3.19 -15.68
CA GLU A 317 2.88 -3.95 -16.67
C GLU A 317 3.69 -5.13 -17.22
N PRO A 318 3.03 -6.14 -17.83
CA PRO A 318 3.72 -7.23 -18.51
C PRO A 318 4.52 -6.69 -19.71
N TRP A 319 5.84 -6.65 -19.61
CA TRP A 319 6.72 -6.04 -20.61
C TRP A 319 7.68 -7.00 -21.31
N ALA A 320 8.18 -8.03 -20.59
CA ALA A 320 9.28 -8.86 -21.07
C ALA A 320 9.00 -9.63 -22.36
N ASN A 321 7.78 -10.14 -22.52
CA ASN A 321 7.33 -10.92 -23.68
C ASN A 321 6.15 -10.24 -24.39
N ASN A 322 6.09 -8.92 -24.33
CA ASN A 322 5.01 -8.15 -24.95
C ASN A 322 5.53 -7.43 -26.19
N ASP A 323 5.17 -7.93 -27.36
CA ASP A 323 5.60 -7.35 -28.65
C ASP A 323 4.81 -6.09 -29.04
N THR A 324 3.79 -5.72 -28.28
CA THR A 324 2.93 -4.56 -28.59
C THR A 324 3.40 -3.26 -27.97
N ILE A 325 4.32 -3.29 -26.99
CA ILE A 325 4.88 -2.08 -26.38
C ILE A 325 6.06 -1.55 -27.18
N SER A 326 6.28 -0.23 -27.13
CA SER A 326 7.42 0.41 -27.77
C SER A 326 8.76 -0.06 -27.18
N GLN A 327 9.85 0.07 -27.96
CA GLN A 327 11.19 -0.28 -27.49
C GLN A 327 11.60 0.57 -26.28
N ASP A 328 11.29 1.87 -26.29
CA ASP A 328 11.61 2.79 -25.20
C ASP A 328 10.93 2.37 -23.87
N LYS A 329 9.65 1.96 -23.92
CA LYS A 329 8.96 1.41 -22.74
C LYS A 329 9.61 0.08 -22.27
N ARG A 330 10.04 -0.76 -23.20
CA ARG A 330 10.73 -2.03 -22.88
C ARG A 330 12.06 -1.75 -22.20
N ASP A 331 12.85 -0.83 -22.73
CA ASP A 331 14.14 -0.43 -22.18
C ASP A 331 13.99 0.20 -20.78
N PHE A 332 12.96 1.05 -20.63
CA PHE A 332 12.59 1.61 -19.32
C PHE A 332 12.33 0.52 -18.27
N TYR A 333 11.44 -0.42 -18.56
CA TYR A 333 11.14 -1.49 -17.61
C TYR A 333 12.32 -2.43 -17.37
N GLN A 334 13.09 -2.74 -18.39
CA GLN A 334 14.30 -3.56 -18.26
C GLN A 334 15.34 -2.87 -17.39
N TYR A 335 15.54 -1.58 -17.54
CA TYR A 335 16.44 -0.80 -16.69
C TYR A 335 16.00 -0.85 -15.23
N TYR A 336 14.75 -0.52 -14.95
CA TYR A 336 14.25 -0.53 -13.57
C TYR A 336 14.16 -1.93 -12.96
N ALA A 337 13.98 -2.97 -13.75
CA ALA A 337 14.04 -4.36 -13.27
C ALA A 337 15.43 -4.77 -12.74
N THR A 338 16.50 -4.03 -13.09
CA THR A 338 17.82 -4.22 -12.47
C THR A 338 17.92 -3.61 -11.08
N MET A 339 17.02 -2.70 -10.71
CA MET A 339 17.03 -1.95 -9.46
C MET A 339 15.91 -2.37 -8.51
N MET A 340 14.73 -2.71 -9.05
CA MET A 340 13.54 -3.03 -8.28
C MET A 340 12.86 -4.27 -8.85
N GLU A 341 12.65 -5.27 -8.03
CA GLU A 341 11.82 -6.42 -8.39
C GLU A 341 10.34 -6.03 -8.36
N PRO A 342 9.51 -6.67 -9.22
CA PRO A 342 8.07 -6.45 -9.16
C PRO A 342 7.50 -6.91 -7.80
N TRP A 343 6.59 -6.09 -7.26
CA TRP A 343 5.76 -6.44 -6.11
C TRP A 343 4.49 -7.09 -6.66
N ASP A 344 4.49 -8.41 -6.71
CA ASP A 344 3.54 -9.19 -7.50
C ASP A 344 2.52 -9.92 -6.62
N GLY A 345 1.31 -9.99 -7.12
CA GLY A 345 0.16 -10.63 -6.52
C GLY A 345 -1.14 -10.05 -7.04
N PRO A 346 -2.30 -10.66 -6.76
CA PRO A 346 -3.59 -10.12 -7.16
C PRO A 346 -3.86 -8.80 -6.43
N ALA A 347 -3.86 -7.67 -7.15
CA ALA A 347 -3.94 -6.35 -6.54
C ALA A 347 -4.79 -5.35 -7.33
N SER A 348 -5.58 -4.57 -6.60
CA SER A 348 -6.11 -3.29 -7.05
C SER A 348 -5.63 -2.23 -6.07
N ILE A 349 -4.85 -1.28 -6.58
CA ILE A 349 -4.17 -0.27 -5.77
C ILE A 349 -4.64 1.10 -6.20
N LEU A 350 -5.08 1.90 -5.22
CA LEU A 350 -5.30 3.32 -5.36
C LEU A 350 -4.19 4.05 -4.61
N PHE A 351 -3.71 5.16 -5.16
CA PHE A 351 -2.65 5.93 -4.53
C PHE A 351 -2.86 7.44 -4.70
N SER A 352 -2.37 8.22 -3.75
CA SER A 352 -2.41 9.68 -3.79
C SER A 352 -1.34 10.30 -2.92
N ASP A 353 -0.80 11.40 -3.36
CA ASP A 353 0.06 12.29 -2.59
C ASP A 353 -0.65 13.61 -2.19
N GLY A 354 -1.93 13.72 -2.50
CA GLY A 354 -2.75 14.89 -2.25
C GLY A 354 -2.86 15.87 -3.44
N ASP A 355 -2.06 15.71 -4.48
CA ASP A 355 -2.13 16.48 -5.73
C ASP A 355 -2.62 15.62 -6.88
N VAL A 356 -2.22 14.35 -6.90
CA VAL A 356 -2.69 13.37 -7.85
C VAL A 356 -3.43 12.24 -7.15
N MET A 357 -4.35 11.59 -7.86
CA MET A 357 -4.94 10.32 -7.49
C MET A 357 -4.79 9.35 -8.66
N GLY A 358 -4.20 8.20 -8.40
CA GLY A 358 -4.03 7.16 -9.39
C GLY A 358 -4.61 5.82 -8.94
N ALA A 359 -4.84 4.95 -9.94
CA ALA A 359 -5.28 3.58 -9.74
C ALA A 359 -4.58 2.65 -10.73
N VAL A 360 -4.17 1.48 -10.24
CA VAL A 360 -3.51 0.45 -11.05
C VAL A 360 -3.97 -0.95 -10.61
N LEU A 361 -4.07 -1.86 -11.56
CA LEU A 361 -4.22 -3.29 -11.29
C LEU A 361 -2.88 -4.01 -11.44
N ASP A 362 -2.79 -5.18 -10.81
CA ASP A 362 -1.69 -6.11 -11.08
C ASP A 362 -1.64 -6.49 -12.57
N ARG A 363 -0.54 -7.08 -13.00
CA ARG A 363 -0.30 -7.47 -14.39
C ARG A 363 -1.37 -8.39 -15.01
N ASN A 364 -2.10 -9.14 -14.19
CA ASN A 364 -3.17 -10.04 -14.62
C ASN A 364 -4.57 -9.42 -14.49
N GLY A 365 -4.71 -8.35 -13.71
CA GLY A 365 -5.99 -7.67 -13.48
C GLY A 365 -7.03 -8.52 -12.80
N LEU A 366 -6.62 -9.29 -11.79
CA LEU A 366 -7.50 -10.27 -11.12
C LEU A 366 -8.57 -9.61 -10.25
N ARG A 367 -8.29 -8.43 -9.69
CA ARG A 367 -9.24 -7.69 -8.85
C ARG A 367 -10.11 -6.77 -9.69
N PRO A 368 -11.44 -6.73 -9.44
CA PRO A 368 -12.32 -5.83 -10.16
C PRO A 368 -12.10 -4.38 -9.73
N SER A 369 -12.16 -3.47 -10.70
CA SER A 369 -12.17 -2.03 -10.46
C SER A 369 -12.92 -1.33 -11.59
N ARG A 370 -13.90 -0.49 -11.23
CA ARG A 370 -14.77 0.23 -12.15
C ARG A 370 -14.73 1.71 -11.84
N TYR A 371 -14.79 2.55 -12.87
CA TYR A 371 -14.86 3.99 -12.66
C TYR A 371 -15.83 4.67 -13.60
N TYR A 372 -16.32 5.81 -13.15
CA TYR A 372 -17.17 6.72 -13.90
C TYR A 372 -16.52 8.10 -13.93
N ILE A 373 -16.68 8.80 -15.05
CA ILE A 373 -16.41 10.23 -15.16
C ILE A 373 -17.74 10.92 -15.42
N THR A 374 -18.03 11.98 -14.66
CA THR A 374 -19.28 12.71 -14.73
C THR A 374 -19.12 14.08 -15.37
N SER A 375 -20.20 14.61 -15.96
CA SER A 375 -20.22 15.92 -16.62
C SER A 375 -19.97 17.11 -15.69
N ASP A 376 -20.19 16.93 -14.39
CA ASP A 376 -19.87 17.90 -13.33
C ASP A 376 -18.43 17.77 -12.81
N GLY A 377 -17.59 16.95 -13.47
CA GLY A 377 -16.16 16.91 -13.28
C GLY A 377 -15.68 16.00 -12.14
N TYR A 378 -16.47 14.99 -11.78
CA TYR A 378 -16.04 13.97 -10.82
C TYR A 378 -15.57 12.68 -11.50
N MET A 379 -14.55 12.07 -10.95
CA MET A 379 -14.20 10.67 -11.18
C MET A 379 -14.58 9.88 -9.92
N ILE A 380 -15.33 8.81 -10.11
CA ILE A 380 -15.77 7.91 -9.04
C ILE A 380 -15.29 6.50 -9.39
N LEU A 381 -14.48 5.91 -8.54
CA LEU A 381 -13.92 4.58 -8.71
C LEU A 381 -14.34 3.69 -7.54
N SER A 382 -14.63 2.41 -7.82
CA SER A 382 -14.88 1.42 -6.78
C SER A 382 -14.61 0.00 -7.29
N SER A 383 -14.44 -0.92 -6.35
CA SER A 383 -14.36 -2.37 -6.65
C SER A 383 -15.65 -2.91 -7.24
N GLU A 384 -16.79 -2.24 -7.06
CA GLU A 384 -18.09 -2.62 -7.62
C GLU A 384 -18.80 -1.44 -8.25
N VAL A 385 -19.75 -1.74 -9.15
CA VAL A 385 -20.69 -0.76 -9.70
C VAL A 385 -21.88 -0.55 -8.75
N GLY A 386 -22.55 0.59 -8.86
CA GLY A 386 -23.77 0.84 -8.10
C GLY A 386 -23.56 1.32 -6.66
N VAL A 387 -22.32 1.56 -6.24
CA VAL A 387 -21.97 2.07 -4.90
C VAL A 387 -22.44 3.51 -4.66
N MET A 388 -22.75 4.24 -5.72
CA MET A 388 -23.35 5.57 -5.69
C MET A 388 -24.48 5.68 -6.71
N PRO A 389 -25.63 6.28 -6.36
CA PRO A 389 -26.68 6.62 -7.31
C PRO A 389 -26.23 7.82 -8.16
N ILE A 390 -25.70 7.58 -9.35
CA ILE A 390 -25.33 8.62 -10.32
C ILE A 390 -26.38 8.63 -11.41
N PRO A 391 -27.05 9.77 -11.68
CA PRO A 391 -27.96 9.88 -12.80
C PRO A 391 -27.26 9.58 -14.14
N GLU A 392 -27.88 8.76 -14.99
CA GLU A 392 -27.25 8.31 -16.24
C GLU A 392 -26.87 9.47 -17.16
N GLU A 393 -27.68 10.52 -17.19
CA GLU A 393 -27.43 11.73 -17.97
C GLU A 393 -26.18 12.51 -17.53
N LYS A 394 -25.69 12.28 -16.33
CA LYS A 394 -24.43 12.87 -15.82
C LYS A 394 -23.20 12.06 -16.20
N ILE A 395 -23.34 10.81 -16.62
CA ILE A 395 -22.21 9.93 -16.84
C ILE A 395 -21.67 10.17 -18.27
N VAL A 396 -20.44 10.67 -18.34
CA VAL A 396 -19.71 10.89 -19.60
C VAL A 396 -18.95 9.63 -20.02
N LEU A 397 -18.38 8.91 -19.03
CA LEU A 397 -17.60 7.68 -19.28
C LEU A 397 -17.90 6.64 -18.20
N LYS A 398 -18.13 5.40 -18.63
CA LYS A 398 -18.17 4.19 -17.79
C LYS A 398 -17.08 3.24 -18.28
N GLU A 399 -16.14 2.91 -17.42
CA GLU A 399 -15.03 2.04 -17.83
C GLU A 399 -14.59 1.14 -16.66
N ARG A 400 -13.85 0.11 -17.00
CA ARG A 400 -13.11 -0.71 -16.03
C ARG A 400 -11.63 -0.37 -16.09
N LEU A 401 -10.96 -0.53 -14.98
CA LEU A 401 -9.51 -0.49 -14.98
C LEU A 401 -8.97 -1.75 -15.67
N HIS A 402 -8.00 -1.58 -16.55
CA HIS A 402 -7.41 -2.69 -17.30
C HIS A 402 -6.08 -3.16 -16.67
N PRO A 403 -5.72 -4.45 -16.83
CA PRO A 403 -4.42 -4.96 -16.39
C PRO A 403 -3.27 -4.14 -16.93
N GLY A 404 -2.31 -3.79 -16.08
CA GLY A 404 -1.13 -3.05 -16.46
C GLY A 404 -1.37 -1.59 -16.91
N LYS A 405 -2.62 -1.11 -16.90
CA LYS A 405 -2.95 0.30 -17.23
C LYS A 405 -3.13 1.11 -15.95
N MET A 406 -2.65 2.35 -15.97
CA MET A 406 -2.78 3.31 -14.88
C MET A 406 -3.84 4.35 -15.22
N LEU A 407 -4.82 4.51 -14.35
CA LEU A 407 -5.70 5.67 -14.34
C LEU A 407 -5.07 6.73 -13.44
N LEU A 408 -4.86 7.94 -13.94
CA LEU A 408 -4.31 9.04 -13.17
C LEU A 408 -5.16 10.30 -13.34
N VAL A 409 -5.51 10.91 -12.22
CA VAL A 409 -6.15 12.23 -12.18
C VAL A 409 -5.17 13.20 -11.55
N ASP A 410 -4.78 14.23 -12.29
CA ASP A 410 -4.00 15.35 -11.78
C ASP A 410 -4.96 16.50 -11.45
N THR A 411 -5.18 16.73 -10.15
CA THR A 411 -6.11 17.76 -9.68
C THR A 411 -5.55 19.17 -9.76
N VAL A 412 -4.24 19.31 -9.88
CA VAL A 412 -3.56 20.60 -10.08
C VAL A 412 -3.66 21.03 -11.54
N ALA A 413 -3.36 20.12 -12.47
CA ALA A 413 -3.55 20.33 -13.90
C ALA A 413 -5.03 20.29 -14.32
N GLY A 414 -5.90 19.72 -13.48
CA GLY A 414 -7.33 19.62 -13.71
C GLY A 414 -7.70 18.68 -14.86
N LYS A 415 -6.97 17.58 -15.02
CA LYS A 415 -7.18 16.60 -16.12
C LYS A 415 -7.02 15.16 -15.66
N VAL A 416 -7.65 14.25 -16.42
CA VAL A 416 -7.30 12.84 -16.42
C VAL A 416 -6.13 12.67 -17.37
N VAL A 417 -5.06 12.03 -16.91
CA VAL A 417 -3.85 11.78 -17.71
C VAL A 417 -3.97 10.42 -18.37
N ASP A 418 -3.74 10.38 -19.67
CA ASP A 418 -3.74 9.13 -20.44
C ASP A 418 -2.57 8.23 -20.05
N ASP A 419 -2.81 6.91 -19.97
CA ASP A 419 -1.79 5.93 -19.59
C ASP A 419 -0.59 5.92 -20.55
N ASP A 420 -0.85 6.01 -21.85
CA ASP A 420 0.23 5.99 -22.84
C ASP A 420 1.02 7.30 -22.80
N GLU A 421 0.35 8.47 -22.66
CA GLU A 421 1.01 9.77 -22.45
C GLU A 421 1.95 9.72 -21.23
N LEU A 422 1.46 9.18 -20.11
CA LEU A 422 2.22 9.09 -18.87
C LEU A 422 3.44 8.17 -19.01
N LYS A 423 3.25 6.98 -19.58
CA LYS A 423 4.31 5.99 -19.73
C LYS A 423 5.36 6.39 -20.75
N GLU A 424 4.95 7.03 -21.84
CA GLU A 424 5.87 7.59 -22.83
C GLU A 424 6.72 8.72 -22.24
N LYS A 425 6.12 9.61 -21.43
CA LYS A 425 6.85 10.62 -20.67
C LYS A 425 7.99 10.00 -19.87
N TYR A 426 7.72 8.95 -19.10
CA TYR A 426 8.74 8.32 -18.27
C TYR A 426 9.73 7.48 -19.05
N ALA A 427 9.31 6.81 -20.10
CA ALA A 427 10.21 6.05 -20.97
C ALA A 427 11.21 6.93 -21.72
N ALA A 428 10.84 8.18 -22.00
CA ALA A 428 11.69 9.17 -22.67
C ALA A 428 12.54 10.03 -21.69
N MET A 429 12.39 9.87 -20.37
CA MET A 429 13.10 10.71 -19.39
C MET A 429 14.62 10.55 -19.44
N GLN A 430 15.11 9.37 -19.77
CA GLN A 430 16.52 9.03 -19.76
C GLN A 430 16.86 8.11 -20.94
N PRO A 431 18.12 8.03 -21.37
CA PRO A 431 18.54 7.15 -22.45
C PRO A 431 18.71 5.68 -21.99
N TYR A 432 17.64 5.08 -21.49
CA TYR A 432 17.67 3.73 -20.88
C TYR A 432 18.25 2.67 -21.82
N GLY A 433 17.92 2.70 -23.10
CA GLY A 433 18.43 1.78 -24.10
C GLY A 433 19.94 1.88 -24.29
N GLU A 434 20.51 3.10 -24.28
CA GLU A 434 21.96 3.29 -24.35
C GLU A 434 22.66 2.73 -23.10
N TRP A 435 22.08 2.98 -21.92
CA TRP A 435 22.62 2.45 -20.66
C TRP A 435 22.60 0.92 -20.61
N LEU A 436 21.50 0.30 -21.04
CA LEU A 436 21.38 -1.15 -21.12
C LEU A 436 22.38 -1.73 -22.12
N ASN A 437 22.47 -1.18 -23.32
CA ASN A 437 23.41 -1.66 -24.34
C ASN A 437 24.87 -1.58 -23.91
N SER A 438 25.21 -0.56 -23.10
CA SER A 438 26.59 -0.34 -22.65
C SER A 438 26.97 -1.17 -21.41
N ASN A 439 25.99 -1.50 -20.56
CA ASN A 439 26.29 -2.07 -19.22
C ASN A 439 25.68 -3.45 -18.98
N LEU A 440 24.63 -3.85 -19.71
CA LEU A 440 23.97 -5.14 -19.47
C LEU A 440 24.68 -6.28 -20.20
N VAL A 441 25.26 -7.18 -19.44
CA VAL A 441 25.89 -8.40 -19.96
C VAL A 441 24.87 -9.54 -19.89
N GLN A 442 24.52 -10.08 -21.06
CA GLN A 442 23.61 -11.23 -21.15
C GLN A 442 24.30 -12.52 -20.70
N LEU A 443 23.63 -13.34 -19.90
CA LEU A 443 24.19 -14.61 -19.44
C LEU A 443 24.69 -15.50 -20.61
N LYS A 444 23.95 -15.50 -21.74
CA LYS A 444 24.32 -16.26 -22.96
C LYS A 444 25.64 -15.80 -23.59
N ASP A 445 26.08 -14.55 -23.34
CA ASP A 445 27.27 -13.96 -23.92
C ASP A 445 28.50 -14.19 -23.03
N ILE A 446 28.31 -14.70 -21.82
CA ILE A 446 29.38 -15.05 -20.89
C ILE A 446 29.99 -16.37 -21.35
N LYS A 447 31.32 -16.36 -21.62
CA LYS A 447 32.06 -17.59 -21.89
C LYS A 447 32.08 -18.44 -20.60
N ILE A 448 31.31 -19.50 -20.60
CA ILE A 448 31.41 -20.50 -19.51
C ILE A 448 32.71 -21.28 -19.70
N PRO A 449 33.60 -21.31 -18.71
CA PRO A 449 34.80 -22.13 -18.81
C PRO A 449 34.42 -23.58 -19.07
N ASN A 450 35.14 -24.22 -19.97
CA ASN A 450 34.93 -25.64 -20.26
C ASN A 450 35.43 -26.50 -19.08
N VAL A 451 34.67 -26.46 -17.97
CA VAL A 451 34.98 -27.22 -16.77
C VAL A 451 34.52 -28.65 -17.00
N ARG A 452 35.46 -29.57 -16.98
CA ARG A 452 35.16 -30.99 -17.04
C ARG A 452 34.37 -31.37 -15.79
N MET A 453 33.12 -31.82 -15.98
CA MET A 453 32.29 -32.30 -14.86
C MET A 453 32.95 -33.57 -14.27
N GLU A 454 33.00 -33.64 -12.95
CA GLU A 454 33.42 -34.86 -12.26
C GLU A 454 32.46 -36.00 -12.59
N GLU A 455 33.03 -37.11 -13.03
CA GLU A 455 32.29 -38.34 -13.27
C GLU A 455 32.28 -39.18 -11.99
N TYR A 456 31.12 -39.26 -11.37
CA TYR A 456 30.93 -40.10 -10.19
C TYR A 456 30.56 -41.52 -10.58
N THR A 457 31.12 -42.53 -9.89
CA THR A 457 30.63 -43.90 -10.01
C THR A 457 29.18 -43.99 -9.53
N PRO A 458 28.41 -45.02 -9.95
CA PRO A 458 27.01 -45.19 -9.46
C PRO A 458 26.94 -45.22 -7.93
N GLU A 459 27.90 -45.80 -7.24
CA GLU A 459 27.95 -45.90 -5.78
C GLU A 459 28.23 -44.53 -5.14
N GLN A 460 29.16 -43.75 -5.70
CA GLN A 460 29.45 -42.40 -5.25
C GLN A 460 28.21 -41.48 -5.44
N ARG A 461 27.56 -41.59 -6.60
CA ARG A 461 26.33 -40.84 -6.90
C ARG A 461 25.22 -41.18 -5.92
N ALA A 462 24.95 -42.46 -5.67
CA ALA A 462 23.96 -42.90 -4.72
C ALA A 462 24.25 -42.40 -3.29
N ARG A 463 25.56 -42.40 -2.91
CA ARG A 463 25.99 -41.88 -1.61
C ARG A 463 25.76 -40.37 -1.48
N LEU A 464 26.07 -39.61 -2.54
CA LEU A 464 25.85 -38.16 -2.57
C LEU A 464 24.35 -37.85 -2.54
N GLN A 465 23.55 -38.54 -3.36
CA GLN A 465 22.08 -38.36 -3.35
C GLN A 465 21.51 -38.61 -1.96
N LYS A 466 21.97 -39.67 -1.27
CA LYS A 466 21.55 -39.96 0.11
C LYS A 466 22.01 -38.88 1.08
N ALA A 467 23.24 -38.40 0.95
CA ALA A 467 23.80 -37.38 1.84
C ALA A 467 23.07 -36.05 1.71
N PHE A 468 22.63 -35.67 0.51
CA PHE A 468 21.84 -34.49 0.23
C PHE A 468 20.32 -34.70 0.36
N GLY A 469 19.88 -35.88 0.77
CA GLY A 469 18.47 -36.17 1.02
C GLY A 469 17.58 -36.30 -0.22
N TYR A 470 18.15 -36.48 -1.41
CA TYR A 470 17.36 -36.69 -2.61
C TYR A 470 16.73 -38.08 -2.66
N THR A 471 15.41 -38.11 -2.84
CA THR A 471 14.66 -39.36 -3.05
C THR A 471 14.67 -39.75 -4.52
N TYR A 472 14.40 -41.03 -4.80
CA TYR A 472 14.22 -41.54 -6.17
C TYR A 472 13.08 -40.80 -6.88
N GLU A 473 12.01 -40.50 -6.17
CA GLU A 473 10.87 -39.75 -6.70
C GLU A 473 11.26 -38.34 -7.12
N GLN A 474 11.94 -37.58 -6.26
CA GLN A 474 12.42 -36.24 -6.59
C GLN A 474 13.34 -36.26 -7.81
N TYR A 475 14.20 -37.24 -7.90
CA TYR A 475 15.10 -37.42 -9.06
C TYR A 475 14.32 -37.67 -10.35
N ARG A 476 13.36 -38.61 -10.32
CA ARG A 476 12.60 -39.05 -11.52
C ARG A 476 11.55 -38.06 -11.96
N THR A 477 10.84 -37.45 -11.03
CA THR A 477 9.70 -36.57 -11.33
C THR A 477 10.11 -35.11 -11.45
N SER A 478 10.92 -34.59 -10.54
CA SER A 478 11.27 -33.18 -10.50
C SER A 478 12.54 -32.87 -11.30
N ILE A 479 13.67 -33.38 -10.85
CA ILE A 479 14.98 -33.01 -11.42
C ILE A 479 15.11 -33.43 -12.88
N ARG A 480 14.63 -34.62 -13.23
CA ARG A 480 14.66 -35.10 -14.62
C ARG A 480 13.83 -34.21 -15.54
N ASN A 481 12.66 -33.78 -15.09
CA ASN A 481 11.81 -32.87 -15.87
C ASN A 481 12.47 -31.51 -16.08
N MET A 482 13.05 -30.93 -15.02
CA MET A 482 13.80 -29.68 -15.11
C MET A 482 14.98 -29.81 -16.09
N ALA A 483 15.72 -30.92 -16.03
CA ALA A 483 16.86 -31.13 -16.90
C ALA A 483 16.47 -31.33 -18.39
N LEU A 484 15.37 -31.98 -18.67
CA LEU A 484 14.94 -32.26 -20.04
C LEU A 484 14.15 -31.13 -20.69
N ASN A 485 13.31 -30.46 -19.92
CA ASN A 485 12.30 -29.55 -20.45
C ASN A 485 12.52 -28.08 -20.01
N GLY A 486 13.48 -27.82 -19.10
CA GLY A 486 13.68 -26.49 -18.54
C GLY A 486 12.48 -25.95 -17.76
N ALA A 487 11.63 -26.84 -17.25
CA ALA A 487 10.38 -26.50 -16.59
C ALA A 487 10.19 -27.28 -15.29
N GLU A 488 9.52 -26.67 -14.33
CA GLU A 488 9.12 -27.37 -13.10
C GLU A 488 8.10 -28.48 -13.38
N SER A 489 8.15 -29.51 -12.55
CA SER A 489 7.16 -30.59 -12.61
C SER A 489 5.83 -30.16 -11.99
N ILE A 490 4.73 -30.55 -12.62
CA ILE A 490 3.41 -30.46 -12.01
C ILE A 490 3.32 -31.63 -11.00
N GLY A 491 2.92 -31.32 -9.78
CA GLY A 491 2.79 -32.29 -8.70
C GLY A 491 1.77 -31.89 -7.64
N ALA A 492 1.36 -32.85 -6.83
CA ALA A 492 0.53 -32.56 -5.67
C ALA A 492 1.36 -31.82 -4.60
N MET A 493 0.75 -30.82 -3.96
CA MET A 493 1.40 -30.08 -2.87
C MET A 493 1.32 -30.78 -1.52
N GLY A 494 0.50 -31.83 -1.39
CA GLY A 494 0.38 -32.63 -0.19
C GLY A 494 1.62 -33.51 0.07
N VAL A 495 1.95 -33.71 1.33
CA VAL A 495 3.02 -34.58 1.79
C VAL A 495 2.44 -35.64 2.72
N ASP A 496 2.34 -36.89 2.24
CA ASP A 496 1.83 -38.02 3.02
C ASP A 496 2.93 -38.70 3.87
N THR A 497 4.15 -38.20 3.80
CA THR A 497 5.27 -38.76 4.56
C THR A 497 5.10 -38.45 6.05
N PRO A 498 5.16 -39.45 6.94
CA PRO A 498 5.07 -39.23 8.38
C PRO A 498 6.16 -38.26 8.89
N LEU A 499 5.88 -37.56 9.97
CA LEU A 499 6.90 -36.77 10.69
C LEU A 499 8.09 -37.66 11.06
N ALA A 500 9.29 -37.09 11.08
CA ALA A 500 10.52 -37.85 11.39
C ALA A 500 10.43 -38.56 12.77
N VAL A 501 9.75 -37.98 13.74
CA VAL A 501 9.49 -38.59 15.06
C VAL A 501 8.62 -39.86 14.99
N LEU A 502 7.82 -40.01 13.93
CA LEU A 502 6.93 -41.15 13.67
C LEU A 502 7.49 -42.10 12.60
N SER A 503 8.70 -41.90 12.13
CA SER A 503 9.33 -42.65 11.02
C SER A 503 10.78 -42.97 11.34
N ASN A 504 11.25 -44.12 10.89
CA ASN A 504 12.66 -44.51 10.93
C ASN A 504 13.50 -43.92 9.77
N GLN A 505 12.89 -43.07 8.95
CA GLN A 505 13.56 -42.45 7.81
C GLN A 505 14.03 -41.04 8.15
N HIS A 506 15.28 -40.75 7.79
CA HIS A 506 15.83 -39.42 7.87
C HIS A 506 15.10 -38.48 6.91
N ARG A 507 14.77 -37.28 7.39
CA ARG A 507 14.21 -36.19 6.56
C ARG A 507 15.10 -34.95 6.71
N PRO A 508 15.45 -34.29 5.58
CA PRO A 508 16.11 -32.99 5.63
C PRO A 508 15.26 -31.96 6.37
N LEU A 509 15.90 -31.06 7.11
CA LEU A 509 15.20 -30.04 7.89
C LEU A 509 14.29 -29.15 7.04
N PHE A 510 14.69 -28.81 5.81
CA PHE A 510 13.89 -27.98 4.91
C PHE A 510 12.58 -28.63 4.44
N ASP A 511 12.43 -29.96 4.52
CA ASP A 511 11.18 -30.64 4.19
C ASP A 511 10.04 -30.27 5.15
N TYR A 512 10.34 -29.81 6.36
CA TYR A 512 9.35 -29.34 7.32
C TYR A 512 8.82 -27.93 7.00
N PHE A 513 9.51 -27.18 6.14
CA PHE A 513 9.22 -25.81 5.78
C PHE A 513 8.84 -25.66 4.30
N LYS A 514 8.33 -26.71 3.71
CA LYS A 514 8.08 -26.83 2.26
C LYS A 514 6.98 -25.90 1.74
N GLN A 515 6.06 -25.52 2.61
CA GLN A 515 4.97 -24.60 2.28
C GLN A 515 5.07 -23.39 3.19
N LEU A 516 5.62 -22.33 2.66
CA LEU A 516 5.42 -21.00 3.19
C LEU A 516 4.43 -20.32 2.26
N PHE A 517 3.24 -20.02 2.77
CA PHE A 517 2.39 -19.05 2.11
C PHE A 517 3.17 -17.74 1.94
N ALA A 518 2.88 -17.02 0.89
CA ALA A 518 3.57 -15.82 0.48
C ALA A 518 3.65 -14.72 1.54
N GLN A 519 2.84 -14.79 2.56
CA GLN A 519 2.76 -13.78 3.62
C GLN A 519 3.62 -14.09 4.84
#